data_1a7161516f6733c122f8d7fcfb486c98
#
_entry.id   1a7161516f6733c122f8d7fcfb486c98
#
_cell.length_a   1.000
_cell.length_b   1.000
_cell.length_c   1.000
_cell.angle_alpha   90.00
_cell.angle_beta   90.00
_cell.angle_gamma   90.00
#
_symmetry.space_group_name_H-M   'P 1'
#
loop_
_entity.id
_entity.type
_entity.pdbx_description
1 polymer ?
#
loop_
_entity_poly.entity_id
_entity_poly.type
_entity_poly.pdbx_seq_one_letter_code
_entity_poly.pdbx_strand_id
1 'polypeptide(L)'
;VIPKDATEEVQYEGELVVVIGTRCKRVSEADALDCVFGYTIGNDVSERTWQRNDRTLWRGKNTDTFKPMGPWIVTGLDPDALRVTIRLNGREIFSYAVKDAIFGVRQFISRMSQYLTLYPGDVLWMGTDGATENMKDGDVVEIEIPGIGVLRNPVVRDR
;
A
#
# COMPACT_ATOMS: atom_id res chain seq x y z
N VAL A 1 -2.05 -3.28 -15.44
CA VAL A 1 -2.46 -2.76 -16.76
C VAL A 1 -3.08 -1.38 -16.57
N ILE A 2 -2.63 -0.38 -17.35
CA ILE A 2 -3.26 0.94 -17.42
C ILE A 2 -4.42 0.84 -18.41
N PRO A 3 -5.66 1.14 -18.01
CA PRO A 3 -6.80 1.08 -18.92
C PRO A 3 -6.67 2.00 -20.13
N LYS A 4 -7.30 1.63 -21.24
CA LYS A 4 -7.27 2.38 -22.50
C LYS A 4 -7.73 3.83 -22.36
N ASP A 5 -8.75 4.07 -21.53
CA ASP A 5 -9.35 5.38 -21.29
C ASP A 5 -8.76 6.15 -20.10
N ALA A 6 -7.71 5.60 -19.47
CA ALA A 6 -6.97 6.31 -18.43
C ALA A 6 -6.16 7.46 -19.02
N THR A 7 -6.03 8.53 -18.25
CA THR A 7 -5.16 9.66 -18.64
C THR A 7 -3.67 9.30 -18.50
N GLU A 8 -2.80 10.26 -18.76
CA GLU A 8 -1.35 10.10 -18.53
C GLU A 8 -0.96 10.23 -17.06
N GLU A 9 -1.90 10.55 -16.16
CA GLU A 9 -1.65 10.75 -14.74
C GLU A 9 -1.88 9.48 -13.92
N VAL A 10 -1.33 8.36 -14.33
CA VAL A 10 -1.35 7.10 -13.57
C VAL A 10 -0.07 6.97 -12.78
N GLN A 11 -0.19 6.90 -11.46
CA GLN A 11 0.94 6.91 -10.53
C GLN A 11 0.92 5.68 -9.62
N TYR A 12 2.09 5.33 -9.10
CA TYR A 12 2.30 4.28 -8.10
C TYR A 12 2.36 4.86 -6.70
N GLU A 13 1.96 4.08 -5.71
CA GLU A 13 2.07 4.40 -4.29
C GLU A 13 2.56 3.14 -3.55
N GLY A 14 3.85 3.11 -3.20
CA GLY A 14 4.42 1.99 -2.44
C GLY A 14 4.05 2.09 -0.98
N GLU A 15 3.42 1.05 -0.44
CA GLU A 15 2.89 1.04 0.91
C GLU A 15 3.24 -0.24 1.68
N LEU A 16 3.38 -0.09 3.00
CA LEU A 16 3.24 -1.23 3.90
C LEU A 16 1.75 -1.62 3.95
N VAL A 17 1.47 -2.91 3.81
CA VAL A 17 0.12 -3.47 3.99
C VAL A 17 0.14 -4.39 5.19
N VAL A 18 -0.75 -4.12 6.14
CA VAL A 18 -0.94 -4.93 7.35
C VAL A 18 -2.05 -5.92 7.12
N VAL A 19 -1.81 -7.20 7.42
CA VAL A 19 -2.80 -8.28 7.33
C VAL A 19 -3.31 -8.61 8.71
N ILE A 20 -4.62 -8.55 8.94
CA ILE A 20 -5.26 -8.89 10.21
C ILE A 20 -5.33 -10.41 10.34
N GLY A 21 -4.97 -10.92 11.51
CA GLY A 21 -4.98 -12.35 11.83
C GLY A 21 -5.98 -12.76 12.88
N THR A 22 -6.40 -11.82 13.73
CA THR A 22 -7.34 -12.09 14.82
C THR A 22 -8.45 -11.06 14.80
N ARG A 23 -9.69 -11.52 15.02
CA ARG A 23 -10.83 -10.59 15.12
C ARG A 23 -10.58 -9.57 16.24
N CYS A 24 -10.64 -8.30 15.91
CA CYS A 24 -10.47 -7.23 16.90
C CYS A 24 -11.51 -6.12 16.78
N LYS A 25 -11.88 -5.58 17.93
CA LYS A 25 -12.84 -4.49 18.08
C LYS A 25 -12.50 -3.68 19.34
N ARG A 26 -12.37 -2.36 19.19
CA ARG A 26 -12.07 -1.42 20.28
C ARG A 26 -10.77 -1.76 21.02
N VAL A 27 -9.74 -2.15 20.28
CA VAL A 27 -8.43 -2.47 20.87
C VAL A 27 -7.66 -1.19 21.20
N SER A 28 -6.84 -1.26 22.23
CA SER A 28 -5.92 -0.17 22.58
C SER A 28 -4.73 -0.14 21.58
N GLU A 29 -3.97 0.95 21.56
CA GLU A 29 -2.73 1.00 20.78
C GLU A 29 -1.69 -0.02 21.30
N ALA A 30 -1.68 -0.29 22.61
CA ALA A 30 -0.78 -1.28 23.21
C ALA A 30 -1.05 -2.69 22.67
N ASP A 31 -2.33 -3.06 22.51
CA ASP A 31 -2.76 -4.41 22.12
C ASP A 31 -2.96 -4.53 20.59
N ALA A 32 -2.77 -3.45 19.84
CA ALA A 32 -3.12 -3.41 18.41
C ALA A 32 -2.37 -4.45 17.57
N LEU A 33 -1.09 -4.70 17.86
CA LEU A 33 -0.31 -5.68 17.09
C LEU A 33 -0.69 -7.13 17.37
N ASP A 34 -1.41 -7.44 18.46
CA ASP A 34 -1.93 -8.78 18.73
C ASP A 34 -3.00 -9.18 17.69
N CYS A 35 -3.55 -8.19 16.98
CA CYS A 35 -4.48 -8.42 15.88
C CYS A 35 -3.79 -8.79 14.55
N VAL A 36 -2.49 -8.54 14.42
CA VAL A 36 -1.76 -8.63 13.16
C VAL A 36 -1.30 -10.06 12.90
N PHE A 37 -1.59 -10.57 11.71
CA PHE A 37 -0.98 -11.80 11.21
C PHE A 37 0.41 -11.55 10.65
N GLY A 38 0.56 -10.51 9.88
CA GLY A 38 1.83 -10.18 9.23
C GLY A 38 1.72 -8.96 8.32
N TYR A 39 2.76 -8.78 7.54
CA TYR A 39 2.95 -7.61 6.68
C TYR A 39 3.31 -8.03 5.27
N THR A 40 2.87 -7.24 4.30
CA THR A 40 3.23 -7.40 2.90
C THR A 40 3.45 -6.02 2.26
N ILE A 41 3.88 -6.00 1.01
CA ILE A 41 4.07 -4.77 0.24
C ILE A 41 2.85 -4.59 -0.66
N GLY A 42 2.41 -3.34 -0.81
CA GLY A 42 1.37 -2.97 -1.76
C GLY A 42 1.80 -1.83 -2.67
N ASN A 43 1.19 -1.78 -3.84
CA ASN A 43 1.30 -0.65 -4.76
C ASN A 43 -0.11 -0.11 -5.02
N ASP A 44 -0.48 0.98 -4.33
CA ASP A 44 -1.78 1.64 -4.49
C ASP A 44 -1.80 2.49 -5.77
N VAL A 45 -1.81 1.81 -6.91
CA VAL A 45 -1.85 2.45 -8.22
C VAL A 45 -3.06 3.37 -8.32
N SER A 46 -2.81 4.61 -8.73
CA SER A 46 -3.81 5.68 -8.72
C SER A 46 -3.86 6.41 -10.05
N GLU A 47 -5.01 6.42 -10.67
CA GLU A 47 -5.30 7.33 -11.78
C GLU A 47 -5.78 8.65 -11.20
N ARG A 48 -4.94 9.69 -11.27
CA ARG A 48 -5.12 10.94 -10.51
C ARG A 48 -6.25 11.82 -11.02
N THR A 49 -6.53 11.79 -12.30
CA THR A 49 -7.66 12.55 -12.87
C THR A 49 -8.99 11.97 -12.40
N TRP A 50 -9.12 10.64 -12.42
CA TRP A 50 -10.30 9.98 -11.87
C TRP A 50 -10.44 10.20 -10.37
N GLN A 51 -9.32 10.10 -9.64
CA GLN A 51 -9.29 10.32 -8.20
C GLN A 51 -9.82 11.71 -7.80
N ARG A 52 -9.46 12.77 -8.54
CA ARG A 52 -9.93 14.14 -8.25
C ARG A 52 -11.44 14.31 -8.45
N ASN A 53 -12.05 13.49 -9.30
CA ASN A 53 -13.45 13.60 -9.68
C ASN A 53 -14.37 12.55 -9.05
N ASP A 54 -13.82 11.64 -8.26
CA ASP A 54 -14.58 10.56 -7.60
C ASP A 54 -14.25 10.49 -6.10
N ARG A 55 -15.20 10.95 -5.28
CA ARG A 55 -15.07 10.91 -3.81
C ARG A 55 -15.00 9.51 -3.23
N THR A 56 -15.48 8.51 -3.95
CA THR A 56 -15.44 7.10 -3.52
C THR A 56 -14.10 6.45 -3.79
N LEU A 57 -13.30 7.03 -4.68
CA LEU A 57 -11.97 6.57 -5.12
C LEU A 57 -11.98 5.17 -5.77
N TRP A 58 -13.18 4.59 -6.05
CA TRP A 58 -13.25 3.21 -6.49
C TRP A 58 -12.59 3.01 -7.86
N ARG A 59 -12.94 3.84 -8.85
CA ARG A 59 -12.41 3.73 -10.22
C ARG A 59 -10.92 4.08 -10.26
N GLY A 60 -10.55 5.19 -9.62
CA GLY A 60 -9.16 5.68 -9.66
C GLY A 60 -8.16 4.77 -8.97
N LYS A 61 -8.61 3.88 -8.06
CA LYS A 61 -7.74 3.05 -7.23
C LYS A 61 -8.04 1.54 -7.29
N ASN A 62 -9.20 1.12 -7.82
CA ASN A 62 -9.63 -0.29 -7.80
C ASN A 62 -9.97 -0.85 -9.19
N THR A 63 -9.47 -0.23 -10.23
CA THR A 63 -9.50 -0.79 -11.59
C THR A 63 -8.71 -2.11 -11.60
N ASP A 64 -9.12 -3.05 -12.43
CA ASP A 64 -8.46 -4.34 -12.56
C ASP A 64 -6.94 -4.20 -12.67
N THR A 65 -6.21 -5.03 -11.94
CA THR A 65 -4.76 -5.04 -11.77
C THR A 65 -4.17 -3.88 -10.95
N PHE A 66 -4.96 -2.89 -10.54
CA PHE A 66 -4.55 -1.92 -9.54
C PHE A 66 -4.48 -2.61 -8.16
N LYS A 67 -3.74 -2.04 -7.21
CA LYS A 67 -3.52 -2.60 -5.87
C LYS A 67 -2.86 -4.01 -5.83
N PRO A 68 -1.81 -4.29 -6.65
CA PRO A 68 -1.06 -5.52 -6.46
C PRO A 68 -0.41 -5.57 -5.08
N MET A 69 -0.41 -6.74 -4.46
CA MET A 69 0.24 -7.02 -3.17
C MET A 69 1.18 -8.21 -3.28
N GLY A 70 2.23 -8.23 -2.47
CA GLY A 70 3.18 -9.35 -2.42
C GLY A 70 4.59 -8.90 -2.02
N PRO A 71 5.61 -9.74 -2.25
CA PRO A 71 5.52 -11.07 -2.87
C PRO A 71 4.95 -12.15 -1.94
N TRP A 72 5.02 -11.94 -0.62
CA TRP A 72 4.49 -12.83 0.41
C TRP A 72 4.11 -12.05 1.66
N ILE A 73 3.48 -12.70 2.61
CA ILE A 73 3.18 -12.15 3.93
C ILE A 73 4.26 -12.64 4.89
N VAL A 74 4.89 -11.72 5.62
CA VAL A 74 5.92 -12.03 6.63
C VAL A 74 5.39 -11.71 8.02
N THR A 75 5.56 -12.64 8.94
CA THR A 75 5.15 -12.52 10.35
C THR A 75 6.32 -12.10 11.23
N GLY A 76 6.04 -11.56 12.41
CA GLY A 76 7.05 -11.30 13.45
C GLY A 76 7.96 -10.10 13.17
N LEU A 77 7.60 -9.22 12.24
CA LEU A 77 8.34 -7.98 12.00
C LEU A 77 7.86 -6.88 12.96
N ASP A 78 8.79 -6.01 13.34
CA ASP A 78 8.45 -4.73 13.99
C ASP A 78 8.17 -3.69 12.92
N PRO A 79 6.91 -3.22 12.76
CA PRO A 79 6.57 -2.24 11.73
C PRO A 79 7.29 -0.91 11.88
N ASP A 80 7.69 -0.53 13.10
CA ASP A 80 8.38 0.74 13.35
C ASP A 80 9.85 0.70 12.89
N ALA A 81 10.41 -0.48 12.70
CA ALA A 81 11.75 -0.67 12.15
C ALA A 81 11.78 -0.72 10.60
N LEU A 82 10.62 -0.77 9.94
CA LEU A 82 10.55 -0.95 8.50
C LEU A 82 10.77 0.35 7.73
N ARG A 83 11.32 0.19 6.52
CA ARG A 83 11.53 1.26 5.55
C ARG A 83 10.99 0.81 4.19
N VAL A 84 10.26 1.68 3.53
CA VAL A 84 9.77 1.47 2.17
C VAL A 84 10.69 2.22 1.21
N THR A 85 11.17 1.56 0.18
CA THR A 85 11.96 2.16 -0.91
C THR A 85 11.26 1.89 -2.22
N ILE A 86 11.07 2.93 -3.02
CA ILE A 86 10.34 2.86 -4.29
C ILE A 86 11.27 3.22 -5.42
N ARG A 87 11.26 2.38 -6.47
CA ARG A 87 12.04 2.59 -7.69
C ARG A 87 11.16 2.55 -8.93
N LEU A 88 11.50 3.39 -9.90
CA LEU A 88 10.95 3.35 -11.25
C LEU A 88 12.09 3.05 -12.23
N ASN A 89 11.98 1.97 -12.99
CA ASN A 89 13.02 1.53 -13.94
C ASN A 89 14.40 1.40 -13.30
N GLY A 90 14.47 0.87 -12.07
CA GLY A 90 15.69 0.68 -11.29
C GLY A 90 16.22 1.95 -10.61
N ARG A 91 15.69 3.14 -10.91
CA ARG A 91 16.08 4.40 -10.27
C ARG A 91 15.25 4.61 -9.00
N GLU A 92 15.91 4.82 -7.87
CA GLU A 92 15.24 5.18 -6.63
C GLU A 92 14.56 6.54 -6.79
N ILE A 93 13.26 6.59 -6.48
CA ILE A 93 12.44 7.80 -6.52
C ILE A 93 12.41 8.44 -5.15
N PHE A 94 12.06 7.65 -4.14
CA PHE A 94 12.13 8.07 -2.75
C PHE A 94 12.07 6.86 -1.79
N SER A 95 12.38 7.15 -0.52
CA SER A 95 12.32 6.16 0.55
C SER A 95 11.86 6.83 1.83
N TYR A 96 11.04 6.13 2.62
CA TYR A 96 10.55 6.63 3.91
C TYR A 96 10.54 5.55 4.98
N ALA A 97 10.65 5.94 6.24
CA ALA A 97 10.48 5.02 7.35
C ALA A 97 9.00 4.93 7.74
N VAL A 98 8.50 3.71 7.95
CA VAL A 98 7.08 3.48 8.32
C VAL A 98 6.69 4.23 9.59
N LYS A 99 7.60 4.34 10.56
CA LYS A 99 7.38 5.08 11.80
C LYS A 99 7.14 6.58 11.64
N ASP A 100 7.51 7.17 10.48
CA ASP A 100 7.34 8.60 10.21
C ASP A 100 5.94 8.91 9.64
N ALA A 101 5.09 7.89 9.44
CA ALA A 101 3.70 8.08 9.03
C ALA A 101 2.91 8.92 10.06
N ILE A 102 1.93 9.69 9.59
CA ILE A 102 1.05 10.50 10.46
C ILE A 102 0.37 9.62 11.51
N PHE A 103 -0.04 8.42 11.14
CA PHE A 103 -0.54 7.39 12.03
C PHE A 103 0.30 6.12 11.87
N GLY A 104 1.01 5.72 12.93
CA GLY A 104 1.69 4.43 12.97
C GLY A 104 0.70 3.26 12.96
N VAL A 105 1.20 2.05 12.69
CA VAL A 105 0.36 0.83 12.57
C VAL A 105 -0.52 0.62 13.80
N ARG A 106 0.03 0.75 15.01
CA ARG A 106 -0.72 0.58 16.26
C ARG A 106 -1.89 1.55 16.37
N GLN A 107 -1.62 2.83 16.12
CA GLN A 107 -2.61 3.88 16.20
C GLN A 107 -3.70 3.72 15.13
N PHE A 108 -3.32 3.32 13.91
CA PHE A 108 -4.26 3.10 12.81
C PHE A 108 -5.23 1.96 13.13
N ILE A 109 -4.72 0.79 13.57
CA ILE A 109 -5.56 -0.35 13.99
C ILE A 109 -6.47 0.04 15.15
N SER A 110 -5.91 0.68 16.19
CA SER A 110 -6.69 1.10 17.35
C SER A 110 -7.85 2.01 16.93
N ARG A 111 -7.58 3.06 16.14
CA ARG A 111 -8.60 4.00 15.67
C ARG A 111 -9.66 3.34 14.80
N MET A 112 -9.26 2.54 13.81
CA MET A 112 -10.22 1.84 12.95
C MET A 112 -11.11 0.90 13.76
N SER A 113 -10.53 0.16 14.69
CA SER A 113 -11.27 -0.82 15.51
C SER A 113 -12.31 -0.20 16.44
N GLN A 114 -12.26 1.11 16.71
CA GLN A 114 -13.31 1.78 17.45
C GLN A 114 -14.65 1.73 16.69
N TYR A 115 -14.61 1.85 15.38
CA TYR A 115 -15.80 1.96 14.54
C TYR A 115 -16.11 0.68 13.76
N LEU A 116 -15.06 0.01 13.26
CA LEU A 116 -15.15 -1.23 12.47
C LEU A 116 -14.73 -2.44 13.33
N THR A 117 -15.34 -3.60 13.11
CA THR A 117 -14.73 -4.86 13.53
C THR A 117 -13.81 -5.32 12.43
N LEU A 118 -12.54 -5.55 12.77
CA LEU A 118 -11.56 -6.10 11.85
C LEU A 118 -11.55 -7.63 12.00
N TYR A 119 -11.45 -8.33 10.88
CA TYR A 119 -11.50 -9.78 10.82
C TYR A 119 -10.22 -10.36 10.21
N PRO A 120 -9.89 -11.63 10.49
CA PRO A 120 -8.81 -12.31 9.80
C PRO A 120 -8.96 -12.22 8.27
N GLY A 121 -7.89 -11.80 7.60
CA GLY A 121 -7.86 -11.56 6.16
C GLY A 121 -8.17 -10.13 5.73
N ASP A 122 -8.66 -9.26 6.61
CA ASP A 122 -8.71 -7.83 6.32
C ASP A 122 -7.31 -7.28 6.11
N VAL A 123 -7.16 -6.35 5.18
CA VAL A 123 -5.90 -5.68 4.87
C VAL A 123 -6.00 -4.19 5.10
N LEU A 124 -5.00 -3.62 5.77
CA LEU A 124 -4.91 -2.18 6.02
C LEU A 124 -3.73 -1.62 5.24
N TRP A 125 -4.01 -0.72 4.32
CA TRP A 125 -3.02 0.02 3.55
C TRP A 125 -2.59 1.24 4.34
N MET A 126 -1.30 1.35 4.62
CA MET A 126 -0.79 2.34 5.57
C MET A 126 -0.54 3.73 4.98
N GLY A 127 -0.73 3.87 3.68
CA GLY A 127 -0.43 5.10 2.98
C GLY A 127 1.05 5.20 2.58
N THR A 128 1.33 6.17 1.74
CA THR A 128 2.66 6.49 1.25
C THR A 128 3.00 7.94 1.51
N ASP A 129 4.28 8.25 1.55
CA ASP A 129 4.79 9.61 1.56
C ASP A 129 5.54 9.89 0.25
N GLY A 130 5.55 11.15 -0.15
CA GLY A 130 6.32 11.62 -1.28
C GLY A 130 5.55 11.72 -2.60
N ALA A 131 6.15 12.48 -3.51
CA ALA A 131 5.67 12.66 -4.86
C ALA A 131 6.09 11.49 -5.75
N THR A 132 5.20 11.09 -6.63
CA THR A 132 5.45 10.04 -7.61
C THR A 132 5.43 10.60 -9.03
N GLU A 133 6.06 9.86 -9.95
CA GLU A 133 6.04 10.19 -11.38
C GLU A 133 4.93 9.40 -12.08
N ASN A 134 4.48 9.90 -13.23
CA ASN A 134 3.50 9.18 -14.04
C ASN A 134 4.16 7.97 -14.70
N MET A 135 3.49 6.83 -14.63
CA MET A 135 3.90 5.61 -15.29
C MET A 135 3.53 5.60 -16.76
N LYS A 136 4.36 4.95 -17.56
CA LYS A 136 4.17 4.75 -19.00
C LYS A 136 4.18 3.26 -19.35
N ASP A 137 3.68 2.94 -20.52
CA ASP A 137 3.82 1.60 -21.10
C ASP A 137 5.29 1.18 -21.14
N GLY A 138 5.60 -0.02 -20.66
CA GLY A 138 6.95 -0.56 -20.56
C GLY A 138 7.72 -0.22 -19.29
N ASP A 139 7.22 0.67 -18.44
CA ASP A 139 7.84 0.96 -17.15
C ASP A 139 7.80 -0.24 -16.20
N VAL A 140 8.68 -0.22 -15.21
CA VAL A 140 8.72 -1.19 -14.13
C VAL A 140 8.79 -0.45 -12.79
N VAL A 141 7.80 -0.68 -11.95
CA VAL A 141 7.79 -0.19 -10.55
C VAL A 141 8.28 -1.29 -9.64
N GLU A 142 9.18 -0.96 -8.74
CA GLU A 142 9.67 -1.85 -7.69
C GLU A 142 9.51 -1.18 -6.34
N ILE A 143 8.93 -1.90 -5.39
CA ILE A 143 8.75 -1.45 -4.02
C ILE A 143 9.43 -2.47 -3.11
N GLU A 144 10.43 -2.03 -2.38
CA GLU A 144 11.22 -2.85 -1.48
C GLU A 144 10.93 -2.50 -0.03
N ILE A 145 10.70 -3.53 0.78
CA ILE A 145 10.72 -3.44 2.25
C ILE A 145 11.67 -4.52 2.76
N PRO A 146 12.83 -4.15 3.33
CA PRO A 146 13.76 -5.11 3.92
C PRO A 146 13.07 -6.00 4.94
N GLY A 147 13.29 -7.32 4.83
CA GLY A 147 12.59 -8.34 5.63
C GLY A 147 11.33 -8.89 4.98
N ILE A 148 10.73 -8.18 4.00
CA ILE A 148 9.61 -8.69 3.20
C ILE A 148 10.09 -9.08 1.79
N GLY A 149 10.84 -8.20 1.12
CA GLY A 149 11.35 -8.44 -0.23
C GLY A 149 11.05 -7.30 -1.18
N VAL A 150 10.82 -7.62 -2.44
CA VAL A 150 10.53 -6.65 -3.51
C VAL A 150 9.26 -7.06 -4.25
N LEU A 151 8.27 -6.15 -4.24
CA LEU A 151 7.12 -6.22 -5.13
C LEU A 151 7.48 -5.54 -6.45
N ARG A 152 7.45 -6.29 -7.55
CA ARG A 152 7.84 -5.81 -8.88
C ARG A 152 6.65 -5.86 -9.83
N ASN A 153 6.28 -4.71 -10.39
CA ASN A 153 5.13 -4.55 -11.26
C ASN A 153 5.56 -4.00 -12.62
N PRO A 154 5.58 -4.81 -13.68
CA PRO A 154 5.68 -4.30 -15.04
C PRO A 154 4.38 -3.56 -15.41
N VAL A 155 4.53 -2.44 -16.11
CA VAL A 155 3.42 -1.58 -16.52
C VAL A 155 3.13 -1.80 -17.99
N VAL A 156 1.87 -2.03 -18.32
CA VAL A 156 1.38 -2.17 -19.70
C VAL A 156 0.16 -1.26 -19.85
N ARG A 157 0.09 -0.53 -20.96
CA ARG A 157 -1.13 0.22 -21.31
C ARG A 157 -1.98 -0.61 -22.28
N ASP A 158 -3.25 -0.75 -21.95
CA ASP A 158 -4.23 -1.36 -22.83
C ASP A 158 -4.44 -0.50 -24.11
N ARG A 159 -4.67 -1.16 -25.26
CA ARG A 159 -4.70 -0.52 -26.60
C ARG A 159 -6.11 -0.43 -27.17
#